data_4ee30ed87c67e6f18cb449ca0bd6ff7a
#
_entry.id   4ee30ed87c67e6f18cb449ca0bd6ff7a
#
_cell.length_a   1.000
_cell.length_b   1.000
_cell.length_c   1.000
_cell.angle_alpha   90.00
_cell.angle_beta   90.00
_cell.angle_gamma   90.00
#
_symmetry.space_group_name_H-M   'P 1'
#
loop_
_entity.id
_entity.type
_entity.pdbx_description
1 polymer ?
#
loop_
_entity_poly.entity_id
_entity_poly.type
_entity_poly.pdbx_seq_one_letter_code
_entity_poly.pdbx_strand_id
1 'polypeptide(L)'
;MFSVEGDAAIRPEDVVDAVAKYYLGDRRTIEIAVATLLAGGHLLLLGPVGGGKTTLAKALAQAIGGTFARVQMTNETLPSDILGYGVYVQGEVRIVKGPIFNNVVFIDEINRGPPRTLSALIEPMQERTATIEGATLRLPAPHMVIATMNVTEIAAGATAPLPLAILDRFTASLHIDYVDLDIERWVVKLSDDLESLDGRPARPKPLAVDTKSVHVADDVVDYILKIVERIRRDERAAVPLSTRAPIAMYRLARALALLDGRDYVIPDDVKKAAHPALD
;
A
#
# COMPACT_ATOMS: atom_id res chain seq x y z
N MET A 1 -4.62 41.94 -3.61
CA MET A 1 -5.40 41.08 -2.73
C MET A 1 -5.66 39.78 -3.50
N PHE A 2 -4.67 38.89 -3.52
CA PHE A 2 -4.77 37.61 -4.20
C PHE A 2 -5.39 36.65 -3.20
N SER A 3 -6.62 36.21 -3.45
CA SER A 3 -7.26 35.11 -2.75
C SER A 3 -6.46 33.84 -3.07
N VAL A 4 -5.78 33.32 -2.05
CA VAL A 4 -5.26 31.95 -2.04
C VAL A 4 -6.51 31.06 -2.10
N GLU A 5 -6.79 30.48 -3.27
CA GLU A 5 -7.72 29.35 -3.38
C GLU A 5 -7.19 28.27 -2.44
N GLY A 6 -7.91 28.05 -1.34
CA GLY A 6 -7.56 27.08 -0.34
C GLY A 6 -7.50 25.71 -0.99
N ASP A 7 -6.41 24.96 -0.74
CA ASP A 7 -6.28 23.55 -1.08
C ASP A 7 -7.47 22.78 -0.47
N ALA A 8 -8.52 22.59 -1.28
CA ALA A 8 -9.69 21.84 -0.85
C ALA A 8 -9.23 20.40 -0.55
N ALA A 9 -9.51 19.94 0.66
CA ALA A 9 -9.22 18.58 1.06
C ALA A 9 -9.91 17.58 0.12
N ILE A 10 -9.18 16.53 -0.30
CA ILE A 10 -9.72 15.50 -1.19
C ILE A 10 -10.62 14.57 -0.37
N ARG A 11 -11.80 14.26 -0.88
CA ARG A 11 -12.67 13.24 -0.30
C ARG A 11 -12.18 11.84 -0.72
N PRO A 12 -12.33 10.82 0.13
CA PRO A 12 -11.90 9.45 -0.18
C PRO A 12 -12.49 8.90 -1.48
N GLU A 13 -13.75 9.17 -1.77
CA GLU A 13 -14.44 8.78 -3.00
C GLU A 13 -13.82 9.43 -4.25
N ASP A 14 -13.39 10.70 -4.18
CA ASP A 14 -12.73 11.38 -5.29
C ASP A 14 -11.38 10.72 -5.63
N VAL A 15 -10.69 10.13 -4.64
CA VAL A 15 -9.46 9.35 -4.86
C VAL A 15 -9.76 8.09 -5.65
N VAL A 16 -10.81 7.34 -5.28
CA VAL A 16 -11.24 6.13 -6.02
C VAL A 16 -11.54 6.45 -7.47
N ASP A 17 -12.33 7.49 -7.72
CA ASP A 17 -12.71 7.90 -9.07
C ASP A 17 -11.51 8.44 -9.88
N ALA A 18 -10.56 9.11 -9.24
CA ALA A 18 -9.34 9.56 -9.89
C ALA A 18 -8.44 8.39 -10.31
N VAL A 19 -8.30 7.36 -9.46
CA VAL A 19 -7.54 6.14 -9.77
C VAL A 19 -8.23 5.35 -10.90
N ALA A 20 -9.56 5.27 -10.90
CA ALA A 20 -10.35 4.54 -11.90
C ALA A 20 -10.21 5.10 -13.33
N LYS A 21 -9.70 6.33 -13.49
CA LYS A 21 -9.40 6.90 -14.83
C LYS A 21 -8.23 6.21 -15.52
N TYR A 22 -7.30 5.65 -14.75
CA TYR A 22 -6.05 5.07 -15.25
C TYR A 22 -5.93 3.58 -15.00
N TYR A 23 -6.50 3.08 -13.90
CA TYR A 23 -6.52 1.66 -13.60
C TYR A 23 -7.88 1.06 -13.98
N LEU A 24 -7.89 0.27 -15.05
CA LEU A 24 -9.10 -0.31 -15.65
C LEU A 24 -9.47 -1.70 -15.08
N GLY A 25 -8.81 -2.13 -14.00
CA GLY A 25 -9.17 -3.35 -13.28
C GLY A 25 -10.44 -3.20 -12.44
N ASP A 26 -10.71 -4.21 -11.61
CA ASP A 26 -11.88 -4.21 -10.74
C ASP A 26 -11.90 -3.00 -9.79
N ARG A 27 -13.05 -2.31 -9.72
CA ARG A 27 -13.27 -1.17 -8.82
C ARG A 27 -13.01 -1.53 -7.35
N ARG A 28 -13.34 -2.77 -6.95
CA ARG A 28 -13.08 -3.26 -5.60
C ARG A 28 -11.58 -3.25 -5.26
N THR A 29 -10.71 -3.56 -6.22
CA THR A 29 -9.26 -3.46 -6.08
C THR A 29 -8.83 -2.03 -5.74
N ILE A 30 -9.42 -1.03 -6.42
CA ILE A 30 -9.17 0.39 -6.16
C ILE A 30 -9.65 0.77 -4.76
N GLU A 31 -10.86 0.39 -4.39
CA GLU A 31 -11.46 0.68 -3.09
C GLU A 31 -10.61 0.12 -1.93
N ILE A 32 -10.13 -1.12 -2.05
CA ILE A 32 -9.24 -1.72 -1.04
C ILE A 32 -7.87 -1.01 -1.00
N ALA A 33 -7.30 -0.63 -2.14
CA ALA A 33 -6.04 0.10 -2.18
C ALA A 33 -6.17 1.48 -1.51
N VAL A 34 -7.25 2.21 -1.80
CA VAL A 34 -7.56 3.50 -1.15
C VAL A 34 -7.87 3.31 0.34
N ALA A 35 -8.69 2.30 0.70
CA ALA A 35 -8.97 1.98 2.10
C ALA A 35 -7.69 1.65 2.88
N THR A 36 -6.75 0.92 2.27
CA THR A 36 -5.45 0.60 2.86
C THR A 36 -4.62 1.85 3.12
N LEU A 37 -4.61 2.80 2.17
CA LEU A 37 -3.94 4.10 2.34
C LEU A 37 -4.57 4.90 3.49
N LEU A 38 -5.91 5.01 3.54
CA LEU A 38 -6.66 5.70 4.59
C LEU A 38 -6.44 5.06 5.96
N ALA A 39 -6.33 3.74 6.03
CA ALA A 39 -6.00 2.99 7.24
C ALA A 39 -4.55 3.24 7.72
N GLY A 40 -3.75 3.98 6.94
CA GLY A 40 -2.32 4.15 7.19
C GLY A 40 -1.54 2.85 7.01
N GLY A 41 -2.00 1.95 6.14
CA GLY A 41 -1.44 0.62 5.90
C GLY A 41 -0.51 0.53 4.70
N HIS A 42 -0.08 -0.71 4.40
CA HIS A 42 0.71 -1.09 3.25
C HIS A 42 0.01 -2.19 2.48
N LEU A 43 0.23 -2.27 1.17
CA LEU A 43 -0.48 -3.17 0.26
C LEU A 43 0.48 -4.15 -0.42
N LEU A 44 0.13 -5.43 -0.39
CA LEU A 44 0.81 -6.46 -1.16
C LEU A 44 -0.04 -6.84 -2.38
N LEU A 45 0.53 -6.79 -3.56
CA LEU A 45 -0.12 -7.14 -4.82
C LEU A 45 0.45 -8.46 -5.34
N LEU A 46 -0.40 -9.46 -5.44
CA LEU A 46 -0.07 -10.80 -5.92
C LEU A 46 -0.56 -10.95 -7.36
N GLY A 47 0.21 -11.58 -8.21
CA GLY A 47 -0.24 -11.87 -9.58
C GLY A 47 0.84 -11.72 -10.65
N PRO A 48 0.49 -12.04 -11.92
CA PRO A 48 1.43 -12.12 -13.03
C PRO A 48 1.97 -10.75 -13.44
N VAL A 49 3.08 -10.77 -14.15
CA VAL A 49 3.65 -9.56 -14.79
C VAL A 49 2.66 -9.01 -15.83
N GLY A 50 2.50 -7.68 -15.90
CA GLY A 50 1.59 -7.05 -16.87
C GLY A 50 0.15 -6.83 -16.36
N GLY A 51 -0.22 -7.25 -15.16
CA GLY A 51 -1.57 -7.07 -14.58
C GLY A 51 -1.90 -5.63 -14.13
N GLY A 52 -1.13 -4.60 -14.51
CA GLY A 52 -1.44 -3.21 -14.17
C GLY A 52 -1.05 -2.75 -12.75
N LYS A 53 -0.28 -3.56 -12.00
CA LYS A 53 0.11 -3.27 -10.60
C LYS A 53 0.85 -1.93 -10.46
N THR A 54 1.79 -1.63 -11.36
CA THR A 54 2.53 -0.36 -11.38
C THR A 54 1.61 0.82 -11.71
N THR A 55 0.66 0.62 -12.62
CA THR A 55 -0.34 1.63 -13.00
C THR A 55 -1.23 2.00 -11.81
N LEU A 56 -1.70 1.00 -11.05
CA LEU A 56 -2.47 1.23 -9.82
C LEU A 56 -1.69 2.09 -8.81
N ALA A 57 -0.41 1.76 -8.59
CA ALA A 57 0.42 2.49 -7.64
C ALA A 57 0.71 3.94 -8.07
N LYS A 58 1.01 4.16 -9.36
CA LYS A 58 1.21 5.49 -9.94
C LYS A 58 -0.08 6.31 -9.89
N ALA A 59 -1.22 5.73 -10.29
CA ALA A 59 -2.52 6.37 -10.27
C ALA A 59 -2.92 6.80 -8.85
N LEU A 60 -2.65 5.95 -7.84
CA LEU A 60 -2.91 6.26 -6.43
C LEU A 60 -2.05 7.44 -5.96
N ALA A 61 -0.74 7.46 -6.28
CA ALA A 61 0.14 8.57 -5.95
C ALA A 61 -0.34 9.88 -6.57
N GLN A 62 -0.73 9.85 -7.84
CA GLN A 62 -1.25 11.03 -8.55
C GLN A 62 -2.59 11.50 -7.96
N ALA A 63 -3.50 10.58 -7.63
CA ALA A 63 -4.82 10.90 -7.08
C ALA A 63 -4.72 11.66 -5.75
N ILE A 64 -3.73 11.34 -4.92
CA ILE A 64 -3.47 12.06 -3.66
C ILE A 64 -2.55 13.28 -3.82
N GLY A 65 -2.13 13.60 -5.06
CA GLY A 65 -1.15 14.65 -5.32
C GLY A 65 0.22 14.37 -4.70
N GLY A 66 0.53 13.11 -4.40
CA GLY A 66 1.74 12.68 -3.72
C GLY A 66 2.89 12.35 -4.67
N THR A 67 4.07 12.13 -4.08
CA THR A 67 5.27 11.67 -4.80
C THR A 67 5.28 10.15 -4.93
N PHE A 68 5.87 9.67 -6.03
CA PHE A 68 6.00 8.23 -6.35
C PHE A 68 7.45 7.86 -6.54
N ALA A 69 7.82 6.69 -6.04
CA ALA A 69 9.11 6.06 -6.38
C ALA A 69 8.91 4.57 -6.65
N ARG A 70 9.68 4.03 -7.60
CA ARG A 70 9.74 2.60 -7.89
C ARG A 70 11.11 2.06 -7.52
N VAL A 71 11.10 0.92 -6.85
CA VAL A 71 12.28 0.10 -6.55
C VAL A 71 12.08 -1.27 -7.15
N GLN A 72 12.96 -1.68 -8.08
CA GLN A 72 13.01 -3.06 -8.56
C GLN A 72 13.88 -3.86 -7.60
N MET A 73 13.29 -4.84 -6.93
CA MET A 73 14.04 -5.66 -5.99
C MET A 73 14.85 -6.74 -6.72
N THR A 74 16.08 -6.90 -6.31
CA THR A 74 16.99 -7.96 -6.78
C THR A 74 17.76 -8.54 -5.61
N ASN A 75 18.47 -9.65 -5.82
CA ASN A 75 19.35 -10.26 -4.80
C ASN A 75 20.57 -9.38 -4.43
N GLU A 76 20.83 -8.32 -5.20
CA GLU A 76 21.94 -7.37 -4.96
C GLU A 76 21.46 -6.04 -4.36
N THR A 77 20.15 -5.82 -4.25
CA THR A 77 19.59 -4.56 -3.71
C THR A 77 20.03 -4.34 -2.27
N LEU A 78 20.66 -3.20 -2.01
CA LEU A 78 21.14 -2.82 -0.68
C LEU A 78 20.09 -2.03 0.11
N PRO A 79 20.15 -2.01 1.44
CA PRO A 79 19.33 -1.11 2.26
C PRO A 79 19.46 0.36 1.86
N SER A 80 20.67 0.80 1.50
CA SER A 80 20.96 2.17 1.04
C SER A 80 20.25 2.55 -0.25
N ASP A 81 19.94 1.58 -1.13
CA ASP A 81 19.22 1.84 -2.38
C ASP A 81 17.77 2.21 -2.12
N ILE A 82 17.23 1.82 -0.97
CA ILE A 82 15.86 2.10 -0.55
C ILE A 82 15.78 3.26 0.43
N LEU A 83 16.61 3.22 1.49
CA LEU A 83 16.58 4.20 2.56
C LEU A 83 17.34 5.47 2.20
N GLY A 84 18.42 5.34 1.41
CA GLY A 84 19.40 6.39 1.19
C GLY A 84 20.66 6.16 2.01
N TYR A 85 21.58 7.11 1.95
CA TYR A 85 22.91 7.00 2.54
C TYR A 85 23.48 8.37 2.93
N GLY A 86 24.49 8.36 3.79
CA GLY A 86 25.26 9.56 4.14
C GLY A 86 26.43 9.77 3.19
N VAL A 87 26.65 11.00 2.77
CA VAL A 87 27.86 11.45 2.05
C VAL A 87 28.62 12.46 2.90
N TYR A 88 29.93 12.33 2.94
CA TYR A 88 30.78 13.25 3.66
C TYR A 88 31.14 14.45 2.78
N VAL A 89 30.66 15.64 3.12
CA VAL A 89 30.87 16.86 2.36
C VAL A 89 31.36 17.95 3.30
N GLN A 90 32.58 18.47 3.06
CA GLN A 90 33.17 19.59 3.80
C GLN A 90 33.21 19.40 5.34
N GLY A 91 33.41 18.17 5.79
CA GLY A 91 33.50 17.89 7.24
C GLY A 91 32.17 17.51 7.89
N GLU A 92 31.07 17.51 7.12
CA GLU A 92 29.74 17.17 7.62
C GLU A 92 29.14 15.98 6.85
N VAL A 93 28.34 15.16 7.55
CA VAL A 93 27.55 14.09 6.93
C VAL A 93 26.26 14.71 6.38
N ARG A 94 26.06 14.62 5.07
CA ARG A 94 24.80 14.97 4.41
C ARG A 94 24.06 13.72 4.00
N ILE A 95 22.78 13.64 4.36
CA ILE A 95 21.94 12.49 4.01
C ILE A 95 21.34 12.68 2.62
N VAL A 96 21.59 11.72 1.75
CA VAL A 96 20.91 11.55 0.46
C VAL A 96 19.72 10.63 0.69
N LYS A 97 18.51 11.18 0.62
CA LYS A 97 17.26 10.42 0.83
C LYS A 97 17.02 9.45 -0.31
N GLY A 98 16.70 8.21 0.05
CA GLY A 98 16.33 7.17 -0.91
C GLY A 98 14.84 7.20 -1.29
N PRO A 99 14.43 6.25 -2.15
CA PRO A 99 13.04 6.08 -2.61
C PRO A 99 11.99 6.02 -1.50
N ILE A 100 12.35 5.51 -0.32
CA ILE A 100 11.43 5.36 0.81
C ILE A 100 10.81 6.69 1.28
N PHE A 101 11.44 7.83 0.97
CA PHE A 101 10.96 9.16 1.32
C PHE A 101 9.93 9.73 0.34
N ASN A 102 9.20 8.85 -0.37
CA ASN A 102 8.06 9.23 -1.21
C ASN A 102 6.74 8.84 -0.53
N ASN A 103 5.64 9.46 -0.97
CA ASN A 103 4.30 9.15 -0.44
C ASN A 103 3.85 7.74 -0.81
N VAL A 104 4.07 7.33 -2.05
CA VAL A 104 3.83 5.97 -2.53
C VAL A 104 5.14 5.37 -3.03
N VAL A 105 5.55 4.30 -2.38
CA VAL A 105 6.77 3.55 -2.73
C VAL A 105 6.36 2.20 -3.28
N PHE A 106 6.62 2.00 -4.57
CA PHE A 106 6.32 0.75 -5.26
C PHE A 106 7.56 -0.14 -5.29
N ILE A 107 7.50 -1.25 -4.57
CA ILE A 107 8.59 -2.25 -4.50
C ILE A 107 8.21 -3.44 -5.37
N ASP A 108 8.81 -3.52 -6.54
CA ASP A 108 8.54 -4.59 -7.49
C ASP A 108 9.35 -5.85 -7.14
N GLU A 109 8.70 -7.02 -7.17
CA GLU A 109 9.27 -8.33 -6.86
C GLU A 109 9.98 -8.38 -5.49
N ILE A 110 9.31 -7.92 -4.43
CA ILE A 110 9.88 -7.76 -3.08
C ILE A 110 10.55 -9.05 -2.56
N ASN A 111 10.05 -10.21 -2.94
CA ASN A 111 10.56 -11.53 -2.53
C ASN A 111 11.92 -11.90 -3.16
N ARG A 112 12.42 -11.11 -4.12
CA ARG A 112 13.80 -11.24 -4.64
C ARG A 112 14.84 -10.51 -3.79
N GLY A 113 14.39 -9.68 -2.85
CA GLY A 113 15.28 -8.90 -1.99
C GLY A 113 16.02 -9.75 -0.96
N PRO A 114 17.30 -9.43 -0.68
CA PRO A 114 18.06 -10.13 0.34
C PRO A 114 17.48 -9.85 1.74
N PRO A 115 17.59 -10.78 2.69
CA PRO A 115 17.02 -10.66 4.04
C PRO A 115 17.42 -9.36 4.77
N ARG A 116 18.65 -8.89 4.56
CA ARG A 116 19.14 -7.63 5.14
C ARG A 116 18.35 -6.43 4.66
N THR A 117 18.06 -6.37 3.37
CA THR A 117 17.32 -5.27 2.74
C THR A 117 15.84 -5.32 3.11
N LEU A 118 15.25 -6.52 3.15
CA LEU A 118 13.89 -6.72 3.64
C LEU A 118 13.74 -6.26 5.10
N SER A 119 14.71 -6.60 5.96
CA SER A 119 14.69 -6.17 7.37
C SER A 119 14.77 -4.65 7.53
N ALA A 120 15.46 -3.95 6.63
CA ALA A 120 15.55 -2.49 6.64
C ALA A 120 14.21 -1.79 6.32
N LEU A 121 13.23 -2.49 5.72
CA LEU A 121 11.89 -1.98 5.47
C LEU A 121 11.00 -1.97 6.73
N ILE A 122 11.36 -2.71 7.78
CA ILE A 122 10.52 -2.87 8.97
C ILE A 122 10.28 -1.52 9.66
N GLU A 123 11.33 -0.75 9.92
CA GLU A 123 11.23 0.56 10.56
C GLU A 123 10.36 1.53 9.76
N PRO A 124 10.62 1.78 8.45
CA PRO A 124 9.77 2.62 7.63
C PRO A 124 8.30 2.22 7.62
N MET A 125 8.02 0.94 7.51
CA MET A 125 6.65 0.44 7.45
C MET A 125 5.92 0.54 8.80
N GLN A 126 6.62 0.39 9.91
CA GLN A 126 6.02 0.37 11.23
C GLN A 126 6.00 1.74 11.89
N GLU A 127 7.14 2.44 11.93
CA GLU A 127 7.35 3.67 12.70
C GLU A 127 7.20 4.94 11.86
N ARG A 128 7.12 4.83 10.53
CA ARG A 128 7.12 5.98 9.62
C ARG A 128 8.37 6.83 9.73
N THR A 129 9.48 6.20 10.06
CA THR A 129 10.81 6.79 10.13
C THR A 129 11.83 5.94 9.38
N ALA A 130 12.95 6.52 9.03
CA ALA A 130 14.11 5.80 8.51
C ALA A 130 15.37 6.35 9.19
N THR A 131 16.16 5.46 9.78
CA THR A 131 17.41 5.81 10.44
C THR A 131 18.58 5.58 9.49
N ILE A 132 19.31 6.66 9.15
CA ILE A 132 20.45 6.68 8.23
C ILE A 132 21.61 7.35 8.96
N GLU A 133 22.77 6.68 9.03
CA GLU A 133 23.98 7.19 9.71
C GLU A 133 23.69 7.76 11.12
N GLY A 134 22.79 7.10 11.86
CA GLY A 134 22.41 7.52 13.22
C GLY A 134 21.37 8.65 13.28
N ALA A 135 20.97 9.23 12.17
CA ALA A 135 19.90 10.24 12.11
C ALA A 135 18.56 9.60 11.75
N THR A 136 17.56 9.73 12.64
CA THR A 136 16.19 9.27 12.39
C THR A 136 15.37 10.36 11.72
N LEU A 137 14.91 10.08 10.50
CA LEU A 137 14.15 11.01 9.67
C LEU A 137 12.70 10.53 9.51
N ARG A 138 11.76 11.45 9.59
CA ARG A 138 10.32 11.14 9.35
C ARG A 138 10.04 11.00 7.86
N LEU A 139 9.19 10.02 7.54
CA LEU A 139 8.65 9.83 6.19
C LEU A 139 7.49 10.81 5.93
N PRO A 140 7.17 11.10 4.65
CA PRO A 140 6.04 11.97 4.31
C PRO A 140 4.71 11.35 4.77
N ALA A 141 3.68 12.19 4.91
CA ALA A 141 2.32 11.76 5.18
C ALA A 141 1.39 12.28 4.06
N PRO A 142 0.51 11.45 3.49
CA PRO A 142 0.42 10.00 3.73
C PRO A 142 1.64 9.25 3.18
N HIS A 143 1.91 8.05 3.71
CA HIS A 143 2.99 7.18 3.23
C HIS A 143 2.50 5.74 3.10
N MET A 144 2.72 5.12 1.96
CA MET A 144 2.31 3.75 1.67
C MET A 144 3.38 3.02 0.87
N VAL A 145 3.75 1.84 1.33
CA VAL A 145 4.51 0.87 0.55
C VAL A 145 3.52 -0.03 -0.16
N ILE A 146 3.65 -0.13 -1.49
CA ILE A 146 2.94 -1.11 -2.32
C ILE A 146 4.01 -2.06 -2.86
N ALA A 147 3.94 -3.33 -2.47
CA ALA A 147 4.89 -4.33 -2.94
C ALA A 147 4.22 -5.34 -3.87
N THR A 148 5.00 -5.96 -4.75
CA THR A 148 4.50 -7.02 -5.63
C THR A 148 5.21 -8.34 -5.38
N MET A 149 4.48 -9.44 -5.57
CA MET A 149 5.00 -10.80 -5.61
C MET A 149 4.36 -11.58 -6.76
N ASN A 150 5.16 -12.42 -7.40
CA ASN A 150 4.66 -13.39 -8.38
C ASN A 150 4.51 -14.77 -7.69
N VAL A 151 3.29 -15.12 -7.34
CA VAL A 151 2.98 -16.40 -6.67
C VAL A 151 3.29 -17.62 -7.54
N THR A 152 3.21 -17.48 -8.87
CA THR A 152 3.54 -18.56 -9.80
C THR A 152 5.03 -18.91 -9.75
N GLU A 153 5.89 -17.92 -9.61
CA GLU A 153 7.34 -18.13 -9.46
C GLU A 153 7.70 -18.79 -8.12
N ILE A 154 6.98 -18.42 -7.05
CA ILE A 154 7.13 -19.06 -5.73
C ILE A 154 6.71 -20.52 -5.80
N ALA A 155 5.55 -20.80 -6.38
CA ALA A 155 5.04 -22.18 -6.55
C ALA A 155 5.98 -23.04 -7.43
N ALA A 156 6.64 -22.44 -8.41
CA ALA A 156 7.65 -23.08 -9.25
C ALA A 156 9.03 -23.24 -8.57
N GLY A 157 9.21 -22.71 -7.34
CA GLY A 157 10.49 -22.71 -6.63
C GLY A 157 11.56 -21.78 -7.20
N ALA A 158 11.17 -20.87 -8.10
CA ALA A 158 12.08 -19.90 -8.73
C ALA A 158 12.47 -18.75 -7.78
N THR A 159 11.61 -18.45 -6.79
CA THR A 159 11.85 -17.43 -5.77
C THR A 159 11.43 -17.93 -4.39
N ALA A 160 12.02 -17.37 -3.33
CA ALA A 160 11.65 -17.70 -1.96
C ALA A 160 10.37 -16.93 -1.53
N PRO A 161 9.56 -17.50 -0.59
CA PRO A 161 8.48 -16.75 0.05
C PRO A 161 9.05 -15.64 0.93
N LEU A 162 8.24 -14.58 1.15
CA LEU A 162 8.62 -13.52 2.08
C LEU A 162 8.66 -14.05 3.52
N PRO A 163 9.60 -13.56 4.34
CA PRO A 163 9.58 -13.82 5.78
C PRO A 163 8.27 -13.32 6.40
N LEU A 164 7.68 -14.11 7.31
CA LEU A 164 6.43 -13.76 8.00
C LEU A 164 6.48 -12.39 8.68
N ALA A 165 7.65 -12.01 9.21
CA ALA A 165 7.85 -10.70 9.81
C ALA A 165 7.62 -9.54 8.83
N ILE A 166 7.85 -9.73 7.55
CA ILE A 166 7.61 -8.72 6.50
C ILE A 166 6.14 -8.81 6.03
N LEU A 167 5.64 -10.02 5.78
CA LEU A 167 4.23 -10.24 5.40
C LEU A 167 3.27 -9.57 6.40
N ASP A 168 3.52 -9.76 7.68
CA ASP A 168 2.72 -9.22 8.79
C ASP A 168 2.71 -7.67 8.87
N ARG A 169 3.49 -6.98 8.05
CA ARG A 169 3.48 -5.50 7.92
C ARG A 169 2.51 -5.00 6.86
N PHE A 170 2.11 -5.86 5.95
CA PHE A 170 1.09 -5.50 4.97
C PHE A 170 -0.29 -5.56 5.63
N THR A 171 -1.06 -4.50 5.43
CA THR A 171 -2.41 -4.37 6.00
C THR A 171 -3.43 -5.10 5.14
N ALA A 172 -3.14 -5.19 3.85
CA ALA A 172 -3.97 -5.90 2.89
C ALA A 172 -3.10 -6.57 1.82
N SER A 173 -3.58 -7.70 1.29
CA SER A 173 -3.12 -8.30 0.06
C SER A 173 -4.23 -8.35 -0.97
N LEU A 174 -3.89 -8.27 -2.24
CA LEU A 174 -4.82 -8.34 -3.36
C LEU A 174 -4.23 -9.17 -4.48
N HIS A 175 -5.03 -10.12 -4.97
CA HIS A 175 -4.73 -10.83 -6.21
C HIS A 175 -5.14 -9.98 -7.41
N ILE A 176 -4.20 -9.76 -8.32
CA ILE A 176 -4.43 -9.05 -9.58
C ILE A 176 -4.16 -10.01 -10.71
N ASP A 177 -5.20 -10.36 -11.43
CA ASP A 177 -5.13 -11.19 -12.63
C ASP A 177 -5.04 -10.34 -13.90
N TYR A 178 -4.90 -11.01 -15.04
CA TYR A 178 -5.04 -10.35 -16.33
C TYR A 178 -6.48 -9.84 -16.51
N VAL A 179 -6.58 -8.68 -17.13
CA VAL A 179 -7.89 -8.12 -17.50
C VAL A 179 -8.45 -8.81 -18.74
N ASP A 180 -9.76 -8.78 -18.89
CA ASP A 180 -10.43 -9.30 -20.08
C ASP A 180 -10.01 -8.54 -21.34
N LEU A 181 -10.11 -9.20 -22.52
CA LEU A 181 -9.72 -8.63 -23.81
C LEU A 181 -10.38 -7.28 -24.12
N ASP A 182 -11.62 -7.07 -23.68
CA ASP A 182 -12.33 -5.81 -23.88
C ASP A 182 -11.70 -4.68 -23.06
N ILE A 183 -11.25 -4.98 -21.84
CA ILE A 183 -10.52 -4.04 -20.98
C ILE A 183 -9.10 -3.83 -21.54
N GLU A 184 -8.42 -4.89 -21.97
CA GLU A 184 -7.09 -4.79 -22.58
C GLU A 184 -7.08 -3.89 -23.81
N ARG A 185 -8.13 -3.92 -24.63
CA ARG A 185 -8.35 -3.00 -25.76
C ARG A 185 -8.34 -1.52 -25.31
N TRP A 186 -8.94 -1.22 -24.14
CA TRP A 186 -8.92 0.13 -23.59
C TRP A 186 -7.54 0.50 -23.03
N VAL A 187 -6.83 -0.44 -22.40
CA VAL A 187 -5.45 -0.23 -21.93
C VAL A 187 -4.54 0.17 -23.10
N VAL A 188 -4.64 -0.52 -24.24
CA VAL A 188 -3.88 -0.19 -25.46
C VAL A 188 -4.23 1.20 -25.98
N LYS A 189 -5.50 1.61 -25.95
CA LYS A 189 -5.93 2.96 -26.40
C LYS A 189 -5.48 4.08 -25.48
N LEU A 190 -5.32 3.80 -24.19
CA LEU A 190 -4.89 4.75 -23.16
C LEU A 190 -3.38 4.71 -22.92
N SER A 191 -2.60 4.00 -23.74
CA SER A 191 -1.16 3.81 -23.51
C SER A 191 -0.39 5.12 -23.35
N ASP A 192 -0.68 6.12 -24.19
CA ASP A 192 -0.03 7.42 -24.16
C ASP A 192 -0.36 8.21 -22.87
N ASP A 193 -1.62 8.12 -22.41
CA ASP A 193 -2.05 8.73 -21.15
C ASP A 193 -1.43 8.01 -19.95
N LEU A 194 -1.28 6.69 -20.01
CA LEU A 194 -0.64 5.88 -18.99
C LEU A 194 0.87 6.15 -18.87
N GLU A 195 1.55 6.43 -19.98
CA GLU A 195 2.94 6.87 -19.99
C GLU A 195 3.11 8.25 -19.33
N SER A 196 2.10 9.14 -19.46
CA SER A 196 2.10 10.45 -18.82
C SER A 196 1.95 10.42 -17.30
N LEU A 197 1.61 9.27 -16.70
CA LEU A 197 1.60 9.02 -15.25
C LEU A 197 3.03 9.02 -14.65
N ASP A 198 3.92 9.86 -15.14
CA ASP A 198 5.23 10.07 -14.53
C ASP A 198 5.07 10.98 -13.32
N GLY A 199 5.16 10.36 -12.14
CA GLY A 199 5.01 10.96 -10.83
C GLY A 199 5.76 12.30 -10.63
N ARG A 200 5.24 13.36 -11.24
CA ARG A 200 5.72 14.72 -10.94
C ARG A 200 5.42 15.00 -9.47
N PRO A 201 6.37 15.53 -8.71
CA PRO A 201 6.16 15.85 -7.32
C PRO A 201 5.06 16.94 -7.23
N ALA A 202 3.85 16.52 -6.96
CA ALA A 202 2.79 17.40 -6.53
C ALA A 202 2.85 17.49 -5.00
N ARG A 203 2.36 18.60 -4.43
CA ARG A 203 2.16 18.65 -2.97
C ARG A 203 1.01 17.70 -2.63
N PRO A 204 1.20 16.77 -1.66
CA PRO A 204 0.11 15.92 -1.22
C PRO A 204 -1.07 16.80 -0.79
N LYS A 205 -2.25 16.49 -1.29
CA LYS A 205 -3.45 17.16 -0.84
C LYS A 205 -3.90 16.53 0.48
N PRO A 206 -4.32 17.31 1.47
CA PRO A 206 -4.81 16.75 2.72
C PRO A 206 -6.04 15.87 2.41
N LEU A 207 -6.02 14.62 2.86
CA LEU A 207 -7.21 13.78 2.86
C LEU A 207 -8.18 14.35 3.90
N ALA A 208 -9.40 14.63 3.48
CA ALA A 208 -10.40 15.36 4.27
C ALA A 208 -10.85 14.66 5.55
N VAL A 209 -10.40 13.41 5.80
CA VAL A 209 -11.08 12.56 6.78
C VAL A 209 -10.10 11.77 7.63
N ASP A 210 -10.36 11.81 8.95
CA ASP A 210 -9.72 10.93 9.91
C ASP A 210 -10.56 9.65 10.08
N THR A 211 -10.02 8.50 9.64
CA THR A 211 -10.67 7.20 9.86
C THR A 211 -10.94 6.91 11.34
N LYS A 212 -10.24 7.59 12.27
CA LYS A 212 -10.46 7.43 13.71
C LYS A 212 -11.81 7.97 14.18
N SER A 213 -12.45 8.83 13.41
CA SER A 213 -13.79 9.34 13.71
C SER A 213 -14.91 8.33 13.43
N VAL A 214 -14.64 7.29 12.64
CA VAL A 214 -15.63 6.24 12.31
C VAL A 214 -15.86 5.35 13.53
N HIS A 215 -17.12 5.27 13.97
CA HIS A 215 -17.51 4.47 15.12
C HIS A 215 -17.50 2.96 14.81
N VAL A 216 -17.04 2.16 15.76
CA VAL A 216 -17.09 0.68 15.69
C VAL A 216 -17.71 0.19 16.98
N ALA A 217 -18.91 -0.41 16.90
CA ALA A 217 -19.57 -1.00 18.05
C ALA A 217 -18.81 -2.23 18.56
N ASP A 218 -18.90 -2.51 19.86
CA ASP A 218 -18.22 -3.64 20.49
C ASP A 218 -18.62 -4.98 19.86
N ASP A 219 -19.88 -5.16 19.47
CA ASP A 219 -20.35 -6.36 18.77
C ASP A 219 -19.63 -6.58 17.42
N VAL A 220 -19.25 -5.50 16.73
CA VAL A 220 -18.48 -5.57 15.48
C VAL A 220 -17.03 -5.93 15.77
N VAL A 221 -16.46 -5.43 16.86
CA VAL A 221 -15.12 -5.83 17.31
C VAL A 221 -15.10 -7.32 17.66
N ASP A 222 -16.10 -7.79 18.41
CA ASP A 222 -16.26 -9.21 18.74
C ASP A 222 -16.42 -10.08 17.49
N TYR A 223 -17.13 -9.58 16.48
CA TYR A 223 -17.26 -10.27 15.19
C TYR A 223 -15.92 -10.43 14.49
N ILE A 224 -15.08 -9.37 14.44
CA ILE A 224 -13.72 -9.45 13.90
C ILE A 224 -12.90 -10.51 14.66
N LEU A 225 -12.93 -10.47 15.98
CA LEU A 225 -12.16 -11.39 16.82
C LEU A 225 -12.61 -12.85 16.63
N LYS A 226 -13.91 -13.11 16.49
CA LYS A 226 -14.45 -14.45 16.20
C LYS A 226 -13.99 -14.98 14.83
N ILE A 227 -13.91 -14.14 13.79
CA ILE A 227 -13.37 -14.53 12.48
C ILE A 227 -11.92 -14.97 12.64
N VAL A 228 -11.08 -14.14 13.26
CA VAL A 228 -9.65 -14.42 13.44
C VAL A 228 -9.43 -15.67 14.29
N GLU A 229 -10.19 -15.84 15.38
CA GLU A 229 -10.13 -17.03 16.23
C GLU A 229 -10.48 -18.29 15.46
N ARG A 230 -11.52 -18.24 14.63
CA ARG A 230 -11.94 -19.38 13.79
C ARG A 230 -10.84 -19.80 12.84
N ILE A 231 -10.18 -18.85 12.20
CA ILE A 231 -9.08 -19.14 11.27
C ILE A 231 -7.87 -19.69 12.02
N ARG A 232 -7.52 -19.14 13.19
CA ARG A 232 -6.42 -19.67 14.01
C ARG A 232 -6.60 -21.11 14.45
N ARG A 233 -7.85 -21.59 14.52
CA ARG A 233 -8.20 -22.97 14.89
C ARG A 233 -8.39 -23.87 13.67
N ASP A 234 -8.34 -23.32 12.47
CA ASP A 234 -8.52 -24.11 11.25
C ASP A 234 -7.16 -24.73 10.84
N GLU A 235 -7.10 -26.04 10.82
CA GLU A 235 -5.88 -26.81 10.46
C GLU A 235 -5.44 -26.57 9.00
N ARG A 236 -6.32 -26.03 8.16
CA ARG A 236 -6.02 -25.66 6.77
C ARG A 236 -5.33 -24.33 6.65
N ALA A 237 -5.30 -23.50 7.71
CA ALA A 237 -4.62 -22.23 7.70
C ALA A 237 -3.10 -22.44 7.57
N ALA A 238 -2.53 -21.96 6.47
CA ALA A 238 -1.11 -22.16 6.15
C ALA A 238 -0.18 -21.44 7.16
N VAL A 239 -0.65 -20.36 7.78
CA VAL A 239 0.14 -19.53 8.69
C VAL A 239 -0.73 -19.06 9.86
N PRO A 240 -0.22 -19.09 11.11
CA PRO A 240 -0.95 -18.55 12.25
C PRO A 240 -1.07 -17.02 12.14
N LEU A 241 -2.29 -16.52 12.25
CA LEU A 241 -2.56 -15.07 12.22
C LEU A 241 -2.03 -14.39 13.48
N SER A 242 -1.26 -13.31 13.30
CA SER A 242 -0.76 -12.47 14.40
C SER A 242 -1.88 -11.59 14.99
N THR A 243 -1.56 -10.83 16.04
CA THR A 243 -2.49 -9.80 16.59
C THR A 243 -2.64 -8.60 15.63
N ARG A 244 -1.82 -8.49 14.58
CA ARG A 244 -1.97 -7.46 13.56
C ARG A 244 -3.15 -7.72 12.62
N ALA A 245 -3.48 -8.97 12.36
CA ALA A 245 -4.60 -9.33 11.49
C ALA A 245 -5.94 -8.70 11.95
N PRO A 246 -6.41 -8.86 13.19
CA PRO A 246 -7.63 -8.18 13.63
C PRO A 246 -7.51 -6.65 13.62
N ILE A 247 -6.31 -6.09 13.88
CA ILE A 247 -6.08 -4.65 13.79
C ILE A 247 -6.19 -4.17 12.33
N ALA A 248 -5.65 -4.92 11.38
CA ALA A 248 -5.77 -4.64 9.96
C ALA A 248 -7.24 -4.67 9.51
N MET A 249 -7.99 -5.72 9.86
CA MET A 249 -9.42 -5.82 9.58
C MET A 249 -10.20 -4.64 10.16
N TYR A 250 -9.96 -4.30 11.42
CA TYR A 250 -10.61 -3.17 12.10
C TYR A 250 -10.36 -1.85 11.38
N ARG A 251 -9.10 -1.57 11.00
CA ARG A 251 -8.72 -0.33 10.30
C ARG A 251 -9.28 -0.28 8.88
N LEU A 252 -9.22 -1.40 8.15
CA LEU A 252 -9.79 -1.50 6.80
C LEU A 252 -11.31 -1.33 6.82
N ALA A 253 -12.02 -1.98 7.76
CA ALA A 253 -13.47 -1.86 7.87
C ALA A 253 -13.90 -0.40 8.11
N ARG A 254 -13.17 0.34 8.96
CA ARG A 254 -13.40 1.78 9.16
C ARG A 254 -13.17 2.59 7.90
N ALA A 255 -12.09 2.31 7.18
CA ALA A 255 -11.78 2.99 5.93
C ALA A 255 -12.82 2.71 4.83
N LEU A 256 -13.32 1.47 4.76
CA LEU A 256 -14.39 1.06 3.83
C LEU A 256 -15.73 1.73 4.19
N ALA A 257 -16.12 1.77 5.47
CA ALA A 257 -17.30 2.50 5.91
C ALA A 257 -17.26 3.97 5.49
N LEU A 258 -16.07 4.57 5.60
CA LEU A 258 -15.83 5.95 5.21
C LEU A 258 -15.95 6.16 3.70
N LEU A 259 -15.42 5.24 2.89
CA LEU A 259 -15.57 5.27 1.43
C LEU A 259 -17.03 5.16 1.00
N ASP A 260 -17.85 4.43 1.77
CA ASP A 260 -19.29 4.33 1.58
C ASP A 260 -20.06 5.53 2.20
N GLY A 261 -19.37 6.60 2.66
CA GLY A 261 -19.97 7.82 3.22
C GLY A 261 -20.58 7.65 4.61
N ARG A 262 -20.19 6.61 5.37
CA ARG A 262 -20.70 6.32 6.71
C ARG A 262 -19.69 6.66 7.79
N ASP A 263 -20.17 7.08 8.94
CA ASP A 263 -19.40 7.35 10.15
C ASP A 263 -19.45 6.19 11.17
N TYR A 264 -19.96 5.02 10.75
CA TYR A 264 -19.99 3.78 11.52
C TYR A 264 -19.75 2.54 10.66
N VAL A 265 -19.18 1.50 11.27
CA VAL A 265 -18.88 0.22 10.62
C VAL A 265 -20.06 -0.73 10.74
N ILE A 266 -20.35 -1.45 9.64
CA ILE A 266 -21.34 -2.54 9.61
C ILE A 266 -20.63 -3.90 9.35
N PRO A 267 -21.29 -5.04 9.62
CA PRO A 267 -20.70 -6.36 9.39
C PRO A 267 -20.22 -6.61 7.95
N ASP A 268 -20.84 -5.96 6.95
CA ASP A 268 -20.42 -6.10 5.56
C ASP A 268 -19.06 -5.45 5.28
N ASP A 269 -18.70 -4.37 5.98
CA ASP A 269 -17.37 -3.77 5.89
C ASP A 269 -16.32 -4.74 6.42
N VAL A 270 -16.63 -5.42 7.51
CA VAL A 270 -15.75 -6.46 8.09
C VAL A 270 -15.56 -7.61 7.11
N LYS A 271 -16.63 -8.07 6.43
CA LYS A 271 -16.54 -9.12 5.40
C LYS A 271 -15.70 -8.67 4.21
N LYS A 272 -15.90 -7.42 3.74
CA LYS A 272 -15.10 -6.84 2.65
C LYS A 272 -13.62 -6.73 3.03
N ALA A 273 -13.33 -6.39 4.29
CA ALA A 273 -11.97 -6.25 4.82
C ALA A 273 -11.30 -7.60 5.12
N ALA A 274 -12.06 -8.65 5.44
CA ALA A 274 -11.53 -9.91 5.93
C ALA A 274 -10.60 -10.59 4.92
N HIS A 275 -11.03 -10.76 3.68
CA HIS A 275 -10.22 -11.41 2.65
C HIS A 275 -8.89 -10.67 2.40
N PRO A 276 -8.87 -9.34 2.11
CA PRO A 276 -7.62 -8.63 1.92
C PRO A 276 -6.69 -8.60 3.14
N ALA A 277 -7.25 -8.63 4.36
CA ALA A 277 -6.46 -8.55 5.59
C ALA A 277 -5.91 -9.88 6.07
N LEU A 278 -6.43 -11.00 5.56
CA LEU A 278 -6.14 -12.35 6.07
C LEU A 278 -5.47 -13.26 5.02
N ASP A 279 -5.42 -12.83 3.76
CA ASP A 279 -4.81 -13.52 2.63
C ASP A 279 -3.30 -13.19 2.52
#